data_9e54f87ffb37e2a4eb3fc123ecfbd0c1
#
_entry.id   9e54f87ffb37e2a4eb3fc123ecfbd0c1
#
_cell.length_a   1.000
_cell.length_b   1.000
_cell.length_c   1.000
_cell.angle_alpha   90.00
_cell.angle_beta   90.00
_cell.angle_gamma   90.00
#
_symmetry.space_group_name_H-M   'P 1'
#
loop_
_entity.id
_entity.type
_entity.pdbx_description
1 polymer ?
#
loop_
_entity_poly.entity_id
_entity_poly.type
_entity_poly.pdbx_seq_one_letter_code
_entity_poly.pdbx_strand_id
1 'polypeptide(L)'
;MLVRERFSLNAETTAQILSLTPKFGYNGFGEAVFYRTYSRIKSDGGQETWNDVVIRVMNGVMSIRKDHYLRNGLTWDERFWQDYAGKMAVSLFYMEWMPPGRGLWSMGTDFVYQRGSMSLYNCAYTEVHNAVADACAWI
;
A
#
# COMPACT_ATOMS: atom_id res chain seq x y z
N MET A 1 -14.44 -8.35 1.36
CA MET A 1 -14.90 -7.05 1.93
C MET A 1 -14.50 -5.95 0.98
N LEU A 2 -15.41 -5.12 0.59
CA LEU A 2 -15.11 -4.02 -0.35
C LEU A 2 -14.76 -2.76 0.45
N VAL A 3 -13.62 -2.15 0.16
CA VAL A 3 -13.33 -0.80 0.63
C VAL A 3 -14.15 0.17 -0.21
N ARG A 4 -15.16 0.80 0.39
CA ARG A 4 -16.09 1.70 -0.31
C ARG A 4 -15.62 3.15 -0.26
N GLU A 5 -15.13 3.54 0.90
CA GLU A 5 -14.68 4.90 1.14
C GLU A 5 -13.21 5.06 0.80
N ARG A 6 -12.92 5.90 -0.18
CA ARG A 6 -11.56 6.12 -0.66
C ARG A 6 -10.95 7.36 -0.01
N PHE A 7 -9.66 7.27 0.20
CA PHE A 7 -8.81 8.39 0.59
C PHE A 7 -7.83 8.68 -0.55
N SER A 8 -7.55 9.94 -0.76
CA SER A 8 -6.47 10.38 -1.64
C SER A 8 -5.69 11.48 -0.94
N LEU A 9 -4.37 11.42 -1.00
CA LEU A 9 -3.52 12.52 -0.58
C LEU A 9 -3.92 13.79 -1.33
N ASN A 10 -3.89 14.92 -0.64
CA ASN A 10 -4.19 16.20 -1.25
C ASN A 10 -3.18 16.56 -2.35
N ALA A 11 -3.54 17.53 -3.19
CA ALA A 11 -2.74 17.92 -4.35
C ALA A 11 -1.35 18.46 -3.95
N GLU A 12 -1.27 19.18 -2.84
CA GLU A 12 0.00 19.76 -2.34
C GLU A 12 0.98 18.65 -1.94
N THR A 13 0.57 17.72 -1.09
CA THR A 13 1.40 16.58 -0.67
C THR A 13 1.78 15.69 -1.85
N THR A 14 0.84 15.46 -2.77
CA THR A 14 1.09 14.67 -3.98
C THR A 14 2.16 15.34 -4.85
N ALA A 15 2.04 16.65 -5.09
CA ALA A 15 3.02 17.42 -5.87
C ALA A 15 4.39 17.44 -5.17
N GLN A 16 4.42 17.58 -3.85
CA GLN A 16 5.64 17.50 -3.05
C GLN A 16 6.34 16.16 -3.27
N ILE A 17 5.64 15.03 -3.11
CA ILE A 17 6.23 13.70 -3.29
C ILE A 17 6.72 13.53 -4.72
N LEU A 18 5.95 13.93 -5.72
CA LEU A 18 6.33 13.80 -7.13
C LEU A 18 7.59 14.61 -7.51
N SER A 19 7.88 15.68 -6.77
CA SER A 19 9.08 16.50 -6.99
C SER A 19 10.37 15.91 -6.40
N LEU A 20 10.26 14.92 -5.53
CA LEU A 20 11.40 14.31 -4.86
C LEU A 20 12.13 13.30 -5.77
N THR A 21 13.44 13.20 -5.61
CA THR A 21 14.27 12.21 -6.30
C THR A 21 14.65 11.09 -5.35
N PRO A 22 14.24 9.83 -5.64
CA PRO A 22 14.53 8.71 -4.75
C PRO A 22 16.02 8.34 -4.74
N LYS A 23 16.52 7.85 -3.60
CA LYS A 23 17.88 7.35 -3.43
C LYS A 23 17.84 5.90 -2.96
N PHE A 24 17.92 4.96 -3.89
CA PHE A 24 17.81 3.53 -3.58
C PHE A 24 19.09 2.93 -2.95
N GLY A 25 20.23 3.60 -3.03
CA GLY A 25 21.48 3.06 -2.51
C GLY A 25 22.00 1.84 -3.28
N TYR A 26 22.99 1.15 -2.67
CA TYR A 26 23.59 -0.09 -3.18
C TYR A 26 24.09 -0.01 -4.64
N ASN A 27 24.62 1.14 -5.05
CA ASN A 27 25.15 1.36 -6.42
C ASN A 27 24.17 0.97 -7.54
N GLY A 28 22.88 1.30 -7.37
CA GLY A 28 21.82 1.00 -8.35
C GLY A 28 21.14 -0.36 -8.20
N PHE A 29 21.67 -1.26 -7.38
CA PHE A 29 21.04 -2.57 -7.16
C PHE A 29 19.64 -2.44 -6.52
N GLY A 30 19.48 -1.53 -5.55
CA GLY A 30 18.17 -1.27 -4.93
C GLY A 30 17.11 -0.82 -5.94
N GLU A 31 17.49 0.05 -6.89
CA GLU A 31 16.62 0.49 -7.96
C GLU A 31 16.22 -0.65 -8.90
N ALA A 32 17.18 -1.47 -9.32
CA ALA A 32 16.91 -2.64 -10.16
C ALA A 32 15.94 -3.63 -9.47
N VAL A 33 16.11 -3.88 -8.17
CA VAL A 33 15.19 -4.73 -7.39
C VAL A 33 13.80 -4.10 -7.32
N PHE A 34 13.71 -2.80 -7.10
CA PHE A 34 12.43 -2.08 -7.08
C PHE A 34 11.67 -2.25 -8.39
N TYR A 35 12.28 -1.91 -9.51
CA TYR A 35 11.61 -2.00 -10.82
C TYR A 35 11.24 -3.43 -11.20
N ARG A 36 12.08 -4.40 -10.88
CA ARG A 36 11.78 -5.81 -11.15
C ARG A 36 10.65 -6.38 -10.31
N THR A 37 10.52 -5.96 -9.04
CA THR A 37 9.70 -6.68 -8.06
C THR A 37 8.47 -5.90 -7.61
N TYR A 38 8.58 -4.59 -7.41
CA TYR A 38 7.55 -3.79 -6.73
C TYR A 38 6.88 -2.74 -7.61
N SER A 39 7.52 -2.31 -8.68
CA SER A 39 6.95 -1.40 -9.65
C SER A 39 5.91 -2.12 -10.51
N ARG A 40 4.71 -1.56 -10.62
CA ARG A 40 3.60 -2.12 -11.40
C ARG A 40 3.51 -1.42 -12.75
N ILE A 41 2.91 -2.11 -13.71
CA ILE A 41 2.57 -1.50 -14.99
C ILE A 41 1.32 -0.63 -14.80
N LYS A 42 1.38 0.61 -15.22
CA LYS A 42 0.28 1.56 -15.24
C LYS A 42 -0.62 1.33 -16.46
N SER A 43 -1.80 1.93 -16.45
CA SER A 43 -2.77 1.82 -17.57
C SER A 43 -2.25 2.40 -18.89
N ASP A 44 -1.28 3.31 -18.83
CA ASP A 44 -0.61 3.90 -20.01
C ASP A 44 0.53 3.02 -20.56
N GLY A 45 0.80 1.87 -19.95
CA GLY A 45 1.88 0.95 -20.30
C GLY A 45 3.23 1.30 -19.66
N GLY A 46 3.35 2.42 -18.97
CA GLY A 46 4.54 2.78 -18.20
C GLY A 46 4.65 2.01 -16.89
N GLN A 47 5.85 1.97 -16.30
CA GLN A 47 6.03 1.46 -14.95
C GLN A 47 5.84 2.54 -13.90
N GLU A 48 5.34 2.15 -12.72
CA GLU A 48 5.30 3.03 -11.54
C GLU A 48 6.71 3.45 -11.14
N THR A 49 6.90 4.72 -10.86
CA THR A 49 8.07 5.24 -10.16
C THR A 49 7.95 4.95 -8.66
N TRP A 50 9.04 5.16 -7.90
CA TRP A 50 8.98 5.07 -6.43
C TRP A 50 7.96 6.05 -5.84
N ASN A 51 7.89 7.24 -6.40
CA ASN A 51 6.92 8.27 -6.02
C ASN A 51 5.47 7.77 -6.22
N ASP A 52 5.18 7.15 -7.36
CA ASP A 52 3.86 6.56 -7.64
C ASP A 52 3.50 5.47 -6.61
N VAL A 53 4.45 4.61 -6.29
CA VAL A 53 4.24 3.54 -5.30
C VAL A 53 3.98 4.12 -3.91
N VAL A 54 4.73 5.12 -3.47
CA VAL A 54 4.51 5.80 -2.18
C VAL A 54 3.10 6.37 -2.11
N ILE A 55 2.67 7.11 -3.13
CA ILE A 55 1.32 7.70 -3.19
C ILE A 55 0.26 6.61 -3.17
N ARG A 56 0.41 5.57 -3.99
CA ARG A 56 -0.54 4.45 -4.06
C ARG A 56 -0.67 3.72 -2.73
N VAL A 57 0.45 3.41 -2.10
CA VAL A 57 0.47 2.69 -0.81
C VAL A 57 -0.20 3.52 0.27
N MET A 58 0.12 4.80 0.38
CA MET A 58 -0.50 5.68 1.37
C MET A 58 -1.99 5.86 1.13
N ASN A 59 -2.40 6.09 -0.11
CA ASN A 59 -3.82 6.15 -0.45
C ASN A 59 -4.53 4.84 -0.09
N GLY A 60 -3.88 3.71 -0.31
CA GLY A 60 -4.43 2.39 0.02
C GLY A 60 -4.64 2.17 1.51
N VAL A 61 -3.61 2.41 2.31
CA VAL A 61 -3.66 2.27 3.77
C VAL A 61 -4.73 3.18 4.36
N MET A 62 -4.73 4.45 3.94
CA MET A 62 -5.68 5.44 4.46
C MET A 62 -7.11 5.19 3.98
N SER A 63 -7.31 4.60 2.79
CA SER A 63 -8.64 4.18 2.33
C SER A 63 -9.24 3.09 3.20
N ILE A 64 -8.44 2.07 3.56
CA ILE A 64 -8.89 1.01 4.47
C ILE A 64 -9.25 1.60 5.83
N ARG A 65 -8.43 2.52 6.34
CA ARG A 65 -8.67 3.18 7.62
C ARG A 65 -9.93 4.05 7.58
N LYS A 66 -10.11 4.86 6.54
CA LYS A 66 -11.28 5.72 6.35
C LYS A 66 -12.56 4.90 6.29
N ASP A 67 -12.57 3.86 5.47
CA ASP A 67 -13.70 2.94 5.34
C ASP A 67 -14.05 2.28 6.69
N HIS A 68 -13.05 1.86 7.47
CA HIS A 68 -13.26 1.32 8.81
C HIS A 68 -13.89 2.34 9.76
N TYR A 69 -13.40 3.58 9.78
CA TYR A 69 -13.94 4.65 10.62
C TYR A 69 -15.41 4.92 10.30
N LEU A 70 -15.70 5.13 9.02
CA LEU A 70 -17.06 5.49 8.61
C LEU A 70 -18.07 4.35 8.80
N ARG A 71 -17.65 3.10 8.56
CA ARG A 71 -18.50 1.92 8.81
C ARG A 71 -18.87 1.72 10.28
N ASN A 72 -17.99 2.12 11.18
CA ASN A 72 -18.19 1.99 12.61
C ASN A 72 -18.77 3.27 13.24
N GLY A 73 -19.21 4.24 12.43
CA GLY A 73 -19.79 5.49 12.92
C GLY A 73 -18.80 6.39 13.65
N LEU A 74 -17.48 6.19 13.43
CA LEU A 74 -16.44 7.02 14.01
C LEU A 74 -16.24 8.29 13.17
N THR A 75 -15.94 9.39 13.84
CA THR A 75 -15.66 10.66 13.18
C THR A 75 -14.36 10.62 12.42
N TRP A 76 -14.40 10.98 11.14
CA TRP A 76 -13.23 11.14 10.29
C TRP A 76 -12.87 12.61 10.19
N ASP A 77 -11.74 13.00 10.78
CA ASP A 77 -11.17 14.35 10.65
C ASP A 77 -10.26 14.39 9.41
N GLU A 78 -10.79 14.90 8.30
CA GLU A 78 -10.05 14.94 7.04
C GLU A 78 -8.74 15.72 7.16
N ARG A 79 -8.71 16.84 7.88
CA ARG A 79 -7.52 17.66 8.04
C ARG A 79 -6.42 16.94 8.81
N PHE A 80 -6.80 16.31 9.92
CA PHE A 80 -5.87 15.52 10.73
C PHE A 80 -5.28 14.36 9.92
N TRP A 81 -6.15 13.61 9.22
CA TRP A 81 -5.69 12.46 8.45
C TRP A 81 -4.89 12.82 7.21
N GLN A 82 -5.13 13.97 6.58
CA GLN A 82 -4.29 14.47 5.48
C GLN A 82 -2.87 14.83 5.98
N ASP A 83 -2.76 15.55 7.10
CA ASP A 83 -1.46 15.89 7.71
C ASP A 83 -0.69 14.62 8.13
N TYR A 84 -1.39 13.69 8.80
CA TYR A 84 -0.80 12.42 9.20
C TYR A 84 -0.30 11.60 8.00
N ALA A 85 -1.14 11.42 7.00
CA ALA A 85 -0.81 10.66 5.80
C ALA A 85 0.34 11.30 5.01
N GLY A 86 0.40 12.63 4.94
CA GLY A 86 1.48 13.36 4.31
C GLY A 86 2.83 13.10 4.98
N LYS A 87 2.89 13.20 6.30
CA LYS A 87 4.10 12.89 7.08
C LYS A 87 4.55 11.44 6.88
N MET A 88 3.62 10.51 6.93
CA MET A 88 3.91 9.08 6.71
C MET A 88 4.37 8.79 5.29
N ALA A 89 3.82 9.49 4.28
CA ALA A 89 4.23 9.33 2.89
C ALA A 89 5.66 9.84 2.66
N VAL A 90 6.02 10.98 3.23
CA VAL A 90 7.38 11.52 3.17
C VAL A 90 8.37 10.56 3.85
N SER A 91 8.05 10.05 5.02
CA SER A 91 8.87 9.09 5.75
C SER A 91 9.03 7.76 4.99
N LEU A 92 7.96 7.26 4.36
CA LEU A 92 8.02 6.11 3.45
C LEU A 92 8.90 6.41 2.23
N PHE A 93 8.79 7.61 1.65
CA PHE A 93 9.62 8.00 0.50
C PHE A 93 11.11 7.92 0.82
N TYR A 94 11.51 8.38 1.99
CA TYR A 94 12.91 8.30 2.46
C TYR A 94 13.29 6.93 3.04
N MET A 95 12.39 5.93 2.96
CA MET A 95 12.61 4.56 3.44
C MET A 95 12.94 4.48 4.95
N GLU A 96 12.47 5.44 5.75
CA GLU A 96 12.58 5.42 7.21
C GLU A 96 11.73 4.30 7.83
N TRP A 97 10.69 3.90 7.12
CA TRP A 97 9.92 2.68 7.37
C TRP A 97 9.49 2.07 6.05
N MET A 98 9.25 0.77 6.04
CA MET A 98 8.83 0.04 4.84
C MET A 98 7.70 -0.93 5.18
N PRO A 99 6.62 -0.97 4.41
CA PRO A 99 5.65 -2.04 4.53
C PRO A 99 6.27 -3.36 4.05
N PRO A 100 5.70 -4.51 4.41
CA PRO A 100 6.08 -5.79 3.81
C PRO A 100 6.03 -5.73 2.28
N GLY A 101 6.84 -6.53 1.60
CA GLY A 101 6.92 -6.51 0.13
C GLY A 101 5.56 -6.64 -0.58
N ARG A 102 4.64 -7.46 -0.04
CA ARG A 102 3.26 -7.54 -0.55
C ARG A 102 2.48 -6.24 -0.37
N GLY A 103 2.74 -5.49 0.67
CA GLY A 103 2.18 -4.16 0.88
C GLY A 103 2.66 -3.18 -0.19
N LEU A 104 3.96 -3.16 -0.50
CA LEU A 104 4.50 -2.35 -1.60
C LEU A 104 3.87 -2.73 -2.94
N TRP A 105 3.68 -4.02 -3.20
CA TRP A 105 3.18 -4.51 -4.48
C TRP A 105 1.67 -4.37 -4.65
N SER A 106 0.87 -4.62 -3.61
CA SER A 106 -0.59 -4.76 -3.72
C SER A 106 -1.39 -3.64 -3.07
N MET A 107 -0.86 -2.95 -2.05
CA MET A 107 -1.61 -1.93 -1.33
C MET A 107 -2.05 -0.80 -2.27
N GLY A 108 -3.29 -0.38 -2.13
CA GLY A 108 -3.88 0.68 -2.97
C GLY A 108 -4.30 0.22 -4.37
N THR A 109 -4.27 -1.07 -4.65
CA THR A 109 -4.79 -1.63 -5.92
C THR A 109 -6.25 -2.03 -5.80
N ASP A 110 -6.96 -2.10 -6.92
CA ASP A 110 -8.34 -2.57 -6.97
C ASP A 110 -8.49 -3.99 -6.46
N PHE A 111 -7.45 -4.82 -6.61
CA PHE A 111 -7.44 -6.17 -6.04
C PHE A 111 -7.65 -6.15 -4.51
N VAL A 112 -6.88 -5.35 -3.78
CA VAL A 112 -7.02 -5.22 -2.32
C VAL A 112 -8.38 -4.62 -1.95
N TYR A 113 -8.83 -3.63 -2.70
CA TYR A 113 -10.10 -2.98 -2.44
C TYR A 113 -11.32 -3.89 -2.67
N GLN A 114 -11.25 -4.75 -3.68
CA GLN A 114 -12.34 -5.67 -4.04
C GLN A 114 -12.30 -6.98 -3.26
N ARG A 115 -11.10 -7.55 -3.06
CA ARG A 115 -10.90 -8.86 -2.43
C ARG A 115 -10.58 -8.81 -0.94
N GLY A 116 -10.24 -7.61 -0.43
CA GLY A 116 -9.86 -7.40 0.95
C GLY A 116 -8.37 -7.57 1.21
N SER A 117 -7.99 -7.39 2.47
CA SER A 117 -6.60 -7.32 2.91
C SER A 117 -5.92 -8.67 3.17
N MET A 118 -6.61 -9.79 2.97
CA MET A 118 -6.02 -11.13 3.18
C MET A 118 -4.77 -11.35 2.34
N SER A 119 -4.73 -10.82 1.13
CA SER A 119 -3.56 -10.90 0.24
C SER A 119 -2.31 -10.18 0.77
N LEU A 120 -2.47 -9.33 1.78
CA LEU A 120 -1.37 -8.60 2.42
C LEU A 120 -0.68 -9.40 3.52
N TYR A 121 -1.28 -10.49 4.00
CA TYR A 121 -0.65 -11.36 4.98
C TYR A 121 0.52 -12.12 4.35
N ASN A 122 1.66 -12.09 5.02
CA ASN A 122 2.85 -12.80 4.57
C ASN A 122 2.87 -14.27 5.00
N CYS A 123 2.25 -14.57 6.13
CA CYS A 123 2.27 -15.88 6.73
C CYS A 123 0.86 -16.27 7.16
N ALA A 124 0.50 -17.52 6.90
CA ALA A 124 -0.68 -18.16 7.43
C ALA A 124 -0.28 -19.50 8.05
N TYR A 125 -0.99 -19.88 9.08
CA TYR A 125 -0.78 -21.15 9.79
C TYR A 125 -2.13 -21.82 10.06
N THR A 126 -2.17 -23.12 9.86
CA THR A 126 -3.24 -23.98 10.32
C THR A 126 -2.68 -25.37 10.64
N GLU A 127 -3.28 -26.05 11.62
CA GLU A 127 -2.91 -27.41 11.96
C GLU A 127 -3.45 -28.39 10.92
N VAL A 128 -2.64 -29.41 10.61
CA VAL A 128 -3.07 -30.52 9.73
C VAL A 128 -3.43 -31.71 10.60
N HIS A 129 -4.72 -31.96 10.77
CA HIS A 129 -5.19 -33.11 11.57
C HIS A 129 -5.44 -34.37 10.71
N ASN A 130 -6.21 -34.24 9.65
CA ASN A 130 -6.65 -35.41 8.87
C ASN A 130 -6.18 -35.39 7.42
N ALA A 131 -6.26 -34.25 6.75
CA ALA A 131 -5.88 -34.12 5.35
C ALA A 131 -5.21 -32.78 5.09
N VAL A 132 -4.15 -32.81 4.27
CA VAL A 132 -3.46 -31.61 3.85
C VAL A 132 -4.39 -30.69 3.04
N ALA A 133 -5.29 -31.25 2.24
CA ALA A 133 -6.25 -30.52 1.45
C ALA A 133 -7.17 -29.63 2.31
N ASP A 134 -7.61 -30.12 3.45
CA ASP A 134 -8.47 -29.38 4.37
C ASP A 134 -7.72 -28.21 4.98
N ALA A 135 -6.47 -28.41 5.40
CA ALA A 135 -5.62 -27.34 5.90
C ALA A 135 -5.37 -26.25 4.83
N CYS A 136 -5.10 -26.65 3.58
CA CYS A 136 -4.90 -25.71 2.48
C CYS A 136 -6.16 -24.91 2.12
N ALA A 137 -7.34 -25.45 2.37
CA ALA A 137 -8.60 -24.74 2.12
C ALA A 137 -8.86 -23.59 3.12
N TRP A 138 -8.19 -23.62 4.28
CA TRP A 138 -8.32 -22.59 5.33
C TRP A 138 -7.30 -21.46 5.21
N ILE A 139 -6.27 -21.61 4.44
CA ILE A 139 -5.23 -20.61 4.19
C ILE A 139 -5.57 -19.79 2.94
#